data_1bf7ec22584b0823eb90fb9a011f5447
#
_entry.id   1bf7ec22584b0823eb90fb9a011f5447
#
_cell.length_a   1.000
_cell.length_b   1.000
_cell.length_c   1.000
_cell.angle_alpha   90.00
_cell.angle_beta   90.00
_cell.angle_gamma   90.00
#
_symmetry.space_group_name_H-M   'P 1'
#
loop_
_entity.id
_entity.type
_entity.pdbx_description
1 polymer ?
#
loop_
_entity_poly.entity_id
_entity_poly.type
_entity_poly.pdbx_seq_one_letter_code
_entity_poly.pdbx_strand_id
1 'polypeptide(L)'
;REGRKLRRYAHLGTGNYHPRTARLYTDFGLFSSDPALGEDLTDLFNELTGFGVTERFRKLLVAPLSMSERFVEMIRRESAHARAGRPARIRAKMNALVDPGMIHELYEASRAGVQVHLIIRGICCLRPGVPGVSENIRVMSIVGRFLEHSRAFWFHYGGADEVYIGSAD
;
A
#
# COMPACT_ATOMS: atom_id res chain seq x y z
N ARG A 1 -23.34 -18.03 10.28
CA ARG A 1 -24.31 -17.07 10.85
C ARG A 1 -24.07 -16.96 12.35
N GLU A 2 -24.01 -15.74 12.86
CA GLU A 2 -24.00 -15.50 14.31
C GLU A 2 -25.37 -14.94 14.69
N GLY A 3 -26.18 -15.76 15.35
CA GLY A 3 -27.59 -15.45 15.60
C GLY A 3 -28.39 -15.34 14.29
N ARG A 4 -29.14 -14.24 14.13
CA ARG A 4 -29.93 -13.94 12.91
C ARG A 4 -29.15 -13.16 11.85
N LYS A 5 -27.91 -12.70 12.12
CA LYS A 5 -27.13 -11.86 11.20
C LYS A 5 -26.07 -12.70 10.46
N LEU A 6 -25.87 -12.35 9.19
CA LEU A 6 -24.74 -12.81 8.41
C LEU A 6 -23.50 -12.01 8.85
N ARG A 7 -22.46 -12.69 9.35
CA ARG A 7 -21.16 -12.08 9.62
C ARG A 7 -20.14 -12.66 8.65
N ARG A 8 -19.38 -11.77 8.01
CA ARG A 8 -18.30 -12.13 7.09
C ARG A 8 -16.99 -12.09 7.84
N TYR A 9 -16.12 -13.04 7.54
CA TYR A 9 -14.75 -13.08 8.03
C TYR A 9 -13.83 -13.10 6.82
N ALA A 10 -12.77 -12.32 6.90
CA ALA A 10 -11.78 -12.17 5.84
C ALA A 10 -10.38 -12.50 6.37
N HIS A 11 -9.57 -13.09 5.53
CA HIS A 11 -8.13 -13.16 5.68
C HIS A 11 -7.48 -12.46 4.49
N LEU A 12 -6.59 -11.50 4.78
CA LEU A 12 -5.78 -10.80 3.79
C LEU A 12 -4.32 -11.04 4.12
N GLY A 13 -3.53 -11.41 3.12
CA GLY A 13 -2.12 -11.70 3.31
C GLY A 13 -1.25 -10.98 2.29
N THR A 14 -0.03 -10.62 2.72
CA THR A 14 1.00 -10.08 1.81
C THR A 14 1.77 -11.21 1.11
N GLY A 15 1.64 -12.43 1.58
CA GLY A 15 2.33 -13.61 1.08
C GLY A 15 1.47 -14.49 0.19
N ASN A 16 2.10 -15.54 -0.31
CA ASN A 16 1.45 -16.52 -1.14
C ASN A 16 0.75 -17.60 -0.30
N TYR A 17 -0.47 -17.97 -0.66
CA TYR A 17 -1.17 -19.13 -0.10
C TYR A 17 -0.60 -20.44 -0.68
N HIS A 18 0.71 -20.66 -0.50
CA HIS A 18 1.39 -21.84 -0.99
C HIS A 18 2.33 -22.41 0.08
N PRO A 19 2.16 -23.69 0.51
CA PRO A 19 2.80 -24.23 1.71
C PRO A 19 4.33 -24.32 1.64
N ARG A 20 4.92 -24.40 0.45
CA ARG A 20 6.38 -24.42 0.29
C ARG A 20 6.96 -23.02 0.38
N THR A 21 6.40 -22.04 -0.35
CA THR A 21 6.93 -20.68 -0.39
C THR A 21 6.66 -19.92 0.91
N ALA A 22 5.54 -20.18 1.59
CA ALA A 22 5.23 -19.58 2.88
C ALA A 22 6.30 -19.85 3.97
N ARG A 23 7.05 -20.95 3.86
CA ARG A 23 8.14 -21.27 4.81
C ARG A 23 9.41 -20.45 4.56
N LEU A 24 9.53 -19.82 3.41
CA LEU A 24 10.72 -19.08 2.97
C LEU A 24 10.52 -17.56 3.02
N TYR A 25 9.30 -17.10 3.31
CA TYR A 25 8.91 -15.70 3.24
C TYR A 25 8.64 -15.12 4.62
N THR A 26 8.90 -13.83 4.74
CA THR A 26 8.40 -13.00 5.84
C THR A 26 7.17 -12.24 5.34
N ASP A 27 6.02 -12.49 5.98
CA ASP A 27 4.73 -11.99 5.55
C ASP A 27 3.91 -11.41 6.69
N PHE A 28 2.87 -10.66 6.34
CA PHE A 28 1.78 -10.28 7.23
C PHE A 28 0.50 -10.98 6.83
N GLY A 29 -0.30 -11.37 7.82
CA GLY A 29 -1.67 -11.84 7.66
C GLY A 29 -2.61 -11.07 8.58
N LEU A 30 -3.74 -10.64 8.04
CA LEU A 30 -4.79 -9.93 8.76
C LEU A 30 -6.08 -10.74 8.71
N PHE A 31 -6.61 -11.11 9.88
CA PHE A 31 -7.97 -11.59 10.03
C PHE A 31 -8.88 -10.43 10.42
N SER A 32 -10.01 -10.28 9.75
CA SER A 32 -10.95 -9.19 10.01
C SER A 32 -12.39 -9.66 9.90
N SER A 33 -13.26 -9.06 10.69
CA SER A 33 -14.71 -9.15 10.56
C SER A 33 -15.35 -7.77 10.36
N ASP A 34 -14.56 -6.80 9.89
CA ASP A 34 -15.04 -5.46 9.55
C ASP A 34 -16.12 -5.56 8.46
N PRO A 35 -17.32 -4.99 8.68
CA PRO A 35 -18.41 -5.10 7.72
C PRO A 35 -18.09 -4.50 6.34
N ALA A 36 -17.43 -3.33 6.30
CA ALA A 36 -17.11 -2.64 5.06
C ALA A 36 -16.09 -3.44 4.22
N LEU A 37 -15.09 -4.03 4.89
CA LEU A 37 -14.15 -4.93 4.24
C LEU A 37 -14.84 -6.20 3.73
N GLY A 38 -15.77 -6.75 4.50
CA GLY A 38 -16.55 -7.92 4.11
C GLY A 38 -17.49 -7.64 2.91
N GLU A 39 -18.01 -6.43 2.78
CA GLU A 39 -18.76 -5.99 1.62
C GLU A 39 -17.86 -5.84 0.40
N ASP A 40 -16.73 -5.15 0.52
CA ASP A 40 -15.75 -5.00 -0.57
C ASP A 40 -15.27 -6.34 -1.11
N LEU A 41 -15.00 -7.32 -0.24
CA LEU A 41 -14.62 -8.67 -0.66
C LEU A 41 -15.75 -9.39 -1.40
N THR A 42 -17.00 -9.19 -0.97
CA THR A 42 -18.15 -9.75 -1.69
C THR A 42 -18.24 -9.15 -3.09
N ASP A 43 -18.11 -7.82 -3.20
CA ASP A 43 -18.14 -7.09 -4.46
C ASP A 43 -16.99 -7.55 -5.38
N LEU A 44 -15.77 -7.70 -4.83
CA LEU A 44 -14.60 -8.20 -5.58
C LEU A 44 -14.83 -9.62 -6.12
N PHE A 45 -15.34 -10.54 -5.30
CA PHE A 45 -15.62 -11.90 -5.76
C PHE A 45 -16.74 -11.96 -6.79
N ASN A 46 -17.75 -11.10 -6.69
CA ASN A 46 -18.79 -10.96 -7.71
C ASN A 46 -18.20 -10.47 -9.03
N GLU A 47 -17.31 -9.48 -8.99
CA GLU A 47 -16.61 -8.98 -10.18
C GLU A 47 -15.74 -10.05 -10.83
N LEU A 48 -14.94 -10.76 -10.04
CA LEU A 48 -14.07 -11.86 -10.52
C LEU A 48 -14.85 -13.02 -11.13
N THR A 49 -16.09 -13.23 -10.72
CA THR A 49 -16.98 -14.30 -11.23
C THR A 49 -17.97 -13.80 -12.30
N GLY A 50 -17.88 -12.55 -12.70
CA GLY A 50 -18.70 -11.97 -13.78
C GLY A 50 -20.11 -11.59 -13.37
N PHE A 51 -20.43 -11.53 -12.08
CA PHE A 51 -21.78 -11.17 -11.58
C PHE A 51 -21.98 -9.68 -11.32
N GLY A 52 -20.98 -8.83 -11.56
CA GLY A 52 -21.10 -7.39 -11.36
C GLY A 52 -19.85 -6.63 -11.75
N VAL A 53 -19.97 -5.31 -11.79
CA VAL A 53 -18.85 -4.37 -11.94
C VAL A 53 -18.90 -3.44 -10.75
N THR A 54 -17.78 -3.31 -10.05
CA THR A 54 -17.66 -2.46 -8.86
C THR A 54 -16.94 -1.17 -9.24
N GLU A 55 -17.64 -0.05 -9.23
CA GLU A 55 -17.03 1.24 -9.55
C GLU A 55 -16.01 1.69 -8.50
N ARG A 56 -16.27 1.41 -7.23
CA ARG A 56 -15.40 1.84 -6.13
C ARG A 56 -15.51 0.94 -4.91
N PHE A 57 -14.37 0.47 -4.43
CA PHE A 57 -14.23 -0.19 -3.14
C PHE A 57 -14.09 0.82 -1.99
N ARG A 58 -14.58 0.47 -0.80
CA ARG A 58 -14.56 1.31 0.41
C ARG A 58 -13.20 1.31 1.08
N LYS A 59 -12.60 0.12 1.20
CA LYS A 59 -11.33 -0.14 1.91
C LYS A 59 -10.30 -0.85 1.05
N LEU A 60 -10.72 -1.68 0.09
CA LEU A 60 -9.80 -2.39 -0.78
C LEU A 60 -9.23 -1.45 -1.86
N LEU A 61 -7.95 -1.64 -2.14
CA LEU A 61 -7.26 -1.10 -3.30
C LEU A 61 -6.96 -2.25 -4.25
N VAL A 62 -7.63 -2.28 -5.38
CA VAL A 62 -7.56 -3.40 -6.33
C VAL A 62 -6.70 -3.03 -7.53
N ALA A 63 -5.62 -3.78 -7.76
CA ALA A 63 -4.80 -3.66 -8.96
C ALA A 63 -5.35 -4.57 -10.07
N PRO A 64 -5.38 -4.11 -11.34
CA PRO A 64 -4.95 -2.80 -11.83
C PRO A 64 -6.03 -1.70 -11.75
N LEU A 65 -7.23 -1.97 -11.22
CA LEU A 65 -8.42 -1.13 -11.38
C LEU A 65 -8.26 0.27 -10.75
N SER A 66 -7.93 0.35 -9.46
CA SER A 66 -7.97 1.62 -8.73
C SER A 66 -6.73 1.89 -7.87
N MET A 67 -5.85 0.92 -7.70
CA MET A 67 -4.76 0.99 -6.75
C MET A 67 -3.81 2.14 -7.06
N SER A 68 -3.35 2.28 -8.30
CA SER A 68 -2.40 3.32 -8.72
C SER A 68 -2.95 4.73 -8.50
N GLU A 69 -4.18 4.98 -8.94
CA GLU A 69 -4.84 6.29 -8.77
C GLU A 69 -4.97 6.65 -7.29
N ARG A 70 -5.39 5.69 -6.46
CA ARG A 70 -5.54 5.91 -5.02
C ARG A 70 -4.21 6.19 -4.33
N PHE A 71 -3.11 5.53 -4.72
CA PHE A 71 -1.79 5.84 -4.19
C PHE A 71 -1.34 7.25 -4.58
N VAL A 72 -1.55 7.65 -5.83
CA VAL A 72 -1.27 9.02 -6.29
C VAL A 72 -2.08 10.05 -5.47
N GLU A 73 -3.38 9.82 -5.24
CA GLU A 73 -4.20 10.69 -4.40
C GLU A 73 -3.63 10.81 -2.98
N MET A 74 -3.23 9.71 -2.36
CA MET A 74 -2.67 9.71 -1.01
C MET A 74 -1.32 10.44 -0.94
N ILE A 75 -0.44 10.26 -1.93
CA ILE A 75 0.84 10.98 -2.02
C ILE A 75 0.59 12.49 -2.19
N ARG A 76 -0.33 12.87 -3.07
CA ARG A 76 -0.70 14.28 -3.29
C ARG A 76 -1.33 14.91 -2.05
N ARG A 77 -2.10 14.15 -1.29
CA ARG A 77 -2.67 14.58 -0.01
C ARG A 77 -1.58 14.89 1.02
N GLU A 78 -0.57 14.02 1.16
CA GLU A 78 0.59 14.31 2.02
C GLU A 78 1.34 15.55 1.53
N SER A 79 1.52 15.72 0.22
CA SER A 79 2.14 16.92 -0.37
C SER A 79 1.36 18.20 -0.03
N ALA A 80 0.03 18.13 -0.04
CA ALA A 80 -0.82 19.26 0.35
C ALA A 80 -0.67 19.58 1.85
N HIS A 81 -0.55 18.57 2.70
CA HIS A 81 -0.28 18.76 4.14
C HIS A 81 1.07 19.45 4.36
N ALA A 82 2.12 18.99 3.70
CA ALA A 82 3.46 19.60 3.81
C ALA A 82 3.47 21.07 3.35
N ARG A 83 2.86 21.37 2.20
CA ARG A 83 2.72 22.78 1.71
C ARG A 83 1.94 23.68 2.66
N ALA A 84 1.04 23.11 3.44
CA ALA A 84 0.28 23.83 4.48
C ALA A 84 1.04 23.90 5.82
N GLY A 85 2.32 23.54 5.87
CA GLY A 85 3.15 23.56 7.09
C GLY A 85 2.78 22.47 8.11
N ARG A 86 2.00 21.46 7.73
CA ARG A 86 1.61 20.35 8.60
C ARG A 86 2.58 19.17 8.46
N PRO A 87 2.79 18.38 9.51
CA PRO A 87 3.58 17.15 9.40
C PRO A 87 3.02 16.24 8.31
N ALA A 88 3.90 15.79 7.41
CA ALA A 88 3.54 14.92 6.29
C ALA A 88 4.62 13.86 6.11
N ARG A 89 4.21 12.60 6.09
CA ARG A 89 5.15 11.47 6.05
C ARG A 89 4.57 10.31 5.27
N ILE A 90 5.43 9.65 4.52
CA ILE A 90 5.13 8.40 3.81
C ILE A 90 6.17 7.36 4.21
N ARG A 91 5.73 6.17 4.55
CA ARG A 91 6.59 5.00 4.73
C ARG A 91 6.04 3.86 3.89
N ALA A 92 6.90 3.21 3.12
CA ALA A 92 6.48 2.09 2.31
C ALA A 92 7.53 0.99 2.28
N LYS A 93 7.07 -0.24 2.35
CA LYS A 93 7.86 -1.44 2.10
C LYS A 93 7.26 -2.17 0.91
N MET A 94 8.07 -2.44 -0.11
CA MET A 94 7.62 -3.06 -1.35
C MET A 94 8.72 -3.91 -1.98
N ASN A 95 8.36 -4.69 -2.97
CA ASN A 95 9.33 -5.49 -3.71
C ASN A 95 10.15 -4.63 -4.69
N ALA A 96 9.50 -3.79 -5.47
CA ALA A 96 10.13 -2.96 -6.50
C ALA A 96 9.47 -1.59 -6.60
N LEU A 97 10.20 -0.61 -7.09
CA LEU A 97 9.69 0.71 -7.44
C LEU A 97 10.24 1.10 -8.81
N VAL A 98 9.44 0.86 -9.86
CA VAL A 98 9.83 1.02 -11.25
C VAL A 98 8.88 1.90 -12.06
N ASP A 99 7.65 2.14 -11.57
CA ASP A 99 6.65 2.96 -12.25
C ASP A 99 7.09 4.44 -12.31
N PRO A 100 7.26 5.03 -13.52
CA PRO A 100 7.73 6.40 -13.66
C PRO A 100 6.76 7.44 -13.09
N GLY A 101 5.45 7.19 -13.19
CA GLY A 101 4.43 8.09 -12.66
C GLY A 101 4.48 8.14 -11.14
N MET A 102 4.57 6.98 -10.50
CA MET A 102 4.69 6.88 -9.04
C MET A 102 5.99 7.53 -8.53
N ILE A 103 7.11 7.30 -9.23
CA ILE A 103 8.39 7.92 -8.90
C ILE A 103 8.30 9.44 -9.02
N HIS A 104 7.65 9.96 -10.05
CA HIS A 104 7.42 11.38 -10.23
C HIS A 104 6.63 11.99 -9.07
N GLU A 105 5.53 11.36 -8.67
CA GLU A 105 4.71 11.83 -7.54
C GLU A 105 5.50 11.82 -6.20
N LEU A 106 6.36 10.85 -5.99
CA LEU A 106 7.24 10.81 -4.81
C LEU A 106 8.29 11.93 -4.83
N TYR A 107 8.83 12.29 -6.01
CA TYR A 107 9.72 13.46 -6.15
C TYR A 107 8.97 14.76 -5.85
N GLU A 108 7.75 14.92 -6.36
CA GLU A 108 6.93 16.09 -6.07
C GLU A 108 6.56 16.18 -4.58
N ALA A 109 6.31 15.04 -3.94
CA ALA A 109 6.09 14.98 -2.49
C ALA A 109 7.34 15.42 -1.71
N SER A 110 8.52 14.96 -2.12
CA SER A 110 9.79 15.37 -1.51
C SER A 110 10.02 16.88 -1.65
N ARG A 111 9.78 17.45 -2.84
CA ARG A 111 9.88 18.91 -3.09
C ARG A 111 8.90 19.69 -2.22
N ALA A 112 7.73 19.13 -1.93
CA ALA A 112 6.75 19.73 -1.04
C ALA A 112 7.15 19.66 0.45
N GLY A 113 8.21 18.91 0.80
CA GLY A 113 8.69 18.74 2.18
C GLY A 113 8.20 17.45 2.87
N VAL A 114 7.55 16.53 2.16
CA VAL A 114 7.12 15.25 2.72
C VAL A 114 8.34 14.38 3.03
N GLN A 115 8.40 13.83 4.24
CA GLN A 115 9.43 12.86 4.62
C GLN A 115 9.05 11.46 4.12
N VAL A 116 9.82 10.93 3.17
CA VAL A 116 9.55 9.66 2.51
C VAL A 116 10.61 8.63 2.88
N HIS A 117 10.20 7.52 3.50
CA HIS A 117 11.08 6.41 3.85
C HIS A 117 10.61 5.13 3.15
N LEU A 118 11.47 4.59 2.30
CA LEU A 118 11.17 3.42 1.49
C LEU A 118 12.09 2.26 1.88
N ILE A 119 11.51 1.07 1.99
CA ILE A 119 12.23 -0.20 2.09
C ILE A 119 11.93 -0.98 0.81
N ILE A 120 12.92 -1.11 -0.06
CA ILE A 120 12.76 -1.76 -1.37
C ILE A 120 13.71 -2.93 -1.46
N ARG A 121 13.16 -4.13 -1.58
CA ARG A 121 13.94 -5.36 -1.60
C ARG A 121 14.68 -5.58 -2.92
N GLY A 122 14.02 -5.29 -4.04
CA GLY A 122 14.49 -5.53 -5.41
C GLY A 122 14.86 -4.25 -6.14
N ILE A 123 14.34 -4.09 -7.35
CA ILE A 123 14.68 -2.98 -8.24
C ILE A 123 14.08 -1.67 -7.73
N CYS A 124 14.91 -0.62 -7.68
CA CYS A 124 14.52 0.74 -7.38
C CYS A 124 15.04 1.68 -8.46
N CYS A 125 14.14 2.26 -9.26
CA CYS A 125 14.48 3.26 -10.28
C CYS A 125 14.45 4.70 -9.74
N LEU A 126 14.04 4.91 -8.48
CA LEU A 126 14.07 6.20 -7.82
C LEU A 126 15.48 6.45 -7.25
N ARG A 127 16.03 7.65 -7.51
CA ARG A 127 17.31 8.11 -6.94
C ARG A 127 17.05 8.99 -5.72
N PRO A 128 17.39 8.55 -4.50
CA PRO A 128 17.20 9.34 -3.28
C PRO A 128 18.32 10.36 -3.07
N GLY A 129 18.07 11.38 -2.24
CA GLY A 129 19.09 12.31 -1.73
C GLY A 129 19.59 13.33 -2.75
N VAL A 130 18.90 13.56 -3.87
CA VAL A 130 19.25 14.58 -4.85
C VAL A 130 18.74 15.93 -4.36
N PRO A 131 19.64 16.94 -4.17
CA PRO A 131 19.23 18.28 -3.73
C PRO A 131 18.15 18.90 -4.62
N GLY A 132 17.12 19.49 -4.00
CA GLY A 132 15.99 20.10 -4.69
C GLY A 132 15.04 19.14 -5.40
N VAL A 133 15.28 17.83 -5.32
CA VAL A 133 14.43 16.80 -5.96
C VAL A 133 13.98 15.74 -4.97
N SER A 134 14.92 15.02 -4.37
CA SER A 134 14.63 13.88 -3.50
C SER A 134 15.40 13.91 -2.17
N GLU A 135 15.76 15.08 -1.71
CA GLU A 135 16.51 15.28 -0.46
C GLU A 135 15.76 14.78 0.79
N ASN A 136 14.42 14.72 0.72
CA ASN A 136 13.55 14.21 1.76
C ASN A 136 13.20 12.73 1.59
N ILE A 137 13.77 12.04 0.60
CA ILE A 137 13.56 10.62 0.35
C ILE A 137 14.75 9.82 0.86
N ARG A 138 14.47 8.81 1.65
CA ARG A 138 15.44 7.79 2.06
C ARG A 138 15.00 6.44 1.55
N VAL A 139 15.92 5.71 0.95
CA VAL A 139 15.70 4.34 0.48
C VAL A 139 16.69 3.43 1.18
N MET A 140 16.19 2.32 1.69
CA MET A 140 17.01 1.23 2.21
C MET A 140 16.55 -0.10 1.62
N SER A 141 17.45 -1.07 1.59
CA SER A 141 17.12 -2.44 1.23
C SER A 141 17.27 -3.35 2.44
N ILE A 142 16.52 -4.43 2.46
CA ILE A 142 16.60 -5.43 3.52
C ILE A 142 16.85 -6.80 2.91
N VAL A 143 17.89 -7.47 3.40
CA VAL A 143 18.25 -8.83 3.02
C VAL A 143 18.40 -9.64 4.29
N GLY A 144 17.72 -10.76 4.39
CA GLY A 144 17.75 -11.64 5.54
C GLY A 144 17.76 -13.11 5.16
N ARG A 145 17.61 -13.97 6.17
CA ARG A 145 17.49 -15.42 5.96
C ARG A 145 16.25 -15.79 5.15
N PHE A 146 15.16 -15.07 5.38
CA PHE A 146 13.89 -15.24 4.67
C PHE A 146 13.72 -14.14 3.63
N LEU A 147 12.93 -14.44 2.61
CA LEU A 147 12.54 -13.45 1.61
C LEU A 147 11.57 -12.44 2.25
N GLU A 148 11.96 -11.19 2.28
CA GLU A 148 11.17 -10.08 2.82
C GLU A 148 10.02 -9.72 1.86
N HIS A 149 8.97 -10.55 1.87
CA HIS A 149 7.88 -10.51 0.89
C HIS A 149 6.75 -9.58 1.30
N SER A 150 6.68 -9.16 2.55
CA SER A 150 5.63 -8.27 3.02
C SER A 150 5.66 -6.91 2.33
N ARG A 151 4.48 -6.43 1.90
CA ARG A 151 4.28 -5.07 1.43
C ARG A 151 3.38 -4.35 2.40
N ALA A 152 3.81 -3.14 2.76
CA ALA A 152 3.07 -2.28 3.68
C ALA A 152 3.29 -0.82 3.29
N PHE A 153 2.23 -0.03 3.35
CA PHE A 153 2.24 1.38 3.01
C PHE A 153 1.57 2.16 4.13
N TRP A 154 2.23 3.19 4.61
CA TRP A 154 1.72 4.05 5.66
C TRP A 154 1.78 5.52 5.25
N PHE A 155 0.68 6.22 5.45
CA PHE A 155 0.52 7.64 5.22
C PHE A 155 0.11 8.31 6.53
N HIS A 156 0.74 9.43 6.87
CA HIS A 156 0.49 10.14 8.13
C HIS A 156 -0.89 10.76 8.22
N TYR A 157 -1.45 11.18 7.12
CA TYR A 157 -2.80 11.73 6.98
C TYR A 157 -3.18 12.73 8.09
N GLY A 158 -2.29 13.70 8.34
CA GLY A 158 -2.56 14.73 9.37
C GLY A 158 -2.71 14.20 10.80
N GLY A 159 -2.18 12.99 11.08
CA GLY A 159 -2.26 12.30 12.38
C GLY A 159 -3.33 11.21 12.46
N ALA A 160 -4.10 10.97 11.40
CA ALA A 160 -5.09 9.89 11.38
C ALA A 160 -4.51 8.52 11.01
N ASP A 161 -3.28 8.47 10.54
CA ASP A 161 -2.51 7.28 10.20
C ASP A 161 -3.27 6.22 9.41
N GLU A 162 -3.03 6.15 8.12
CA GLU A 162 -3.59 5.11 7.24
C GLU A 162 -2.53 4.05 6.92
N VAL A 163 -2.88 2.79 7.09
CA VAL A 163 -2.01 1.64 6.81
C VAL A 163 -2.67 0.71 5.81
N TYR A 164 -1.94 0.36 4.78
CA TYR A 164 -2.34 -0.63 3.77
C TYR A 164 -1.34 -1.78 3.76
N ILE A 165 -1.83 -2.99 3.64
CA ILE A 165 -1.03 -4.19 3.41
C ILE A 165 -1.56 -4.93 2.19
N GLY A 166 -0.69 -5.59 1.45
CA GLY A 166 -1.13 -6.31 0.26
C GLY A 166 -0.02 -7.10 -0.42
N SER A 167 -0.32 -7.58 -1.62
CA SER A 167 0.59 -8.37 -2.44
C SER A 167 1.00 -7.68 -3.74
N ALA A 168 0.34 -6.61 -4.13
CA ALA A 168 0.69 -5.80 -5.30
C ALA A 168 1.78 -4.77 -4.98
N ASP A 169 2.58 -4.43 -5.99
CA ASP A 169 3.58 -3.35 -5.99
C ASP A 169 3.16 -2.26 -6.98
#